data_66ed54e14fb40da2ac98f64e4664376a
#
_entry.id   66ed54e14fb40da2ac98f64e4664376a
#
_cell.length_a   1.000
_cell.length_b   1.000
_cell.length_c   1.000
_cell.angle_alpha   90.00
_cell.angle_beta   90.00
_cell.angle_gamma   90.00
#
_symmetry.space_group_name_H-M   'P 1'
#
loop_
_entity.id
_entity.type
_entity.pdbx_description
1 polymer ?
#
loop_
_entity_poly.entity_id
_entity_poly.type
_entity_poly.pdbx_seq_one_letter_code
_entity_poly.pdbx_strand_id
1 'polypeptide(L)'
;MAESLERTLAGESMHLLAERALFWPSRKRLFIADLHLGKADIFRRFGIALPSGGTRHDLSRIASMVERTGATSVWVLGDFLHGAIDSAQWRVGWEAFRGAHSALEVGVLAGNHDRALVRAGLDLLLLGDAVEDGPFSLRHMPDPRAPGHVLCGHVHPTVKIEGFPGRWPAFWLQASTCVLPAFSAFTGGRTPETMQGDRLVACLHGQVLAL
;
A
#
# COMPACT_ATOMS: atom_id res chain seq x y z
N MET A 1 18.65 -0.16 -12.08
CA MET A 1 17.22 -0.01 -11.71
C MET A 1 16.47 -1.21 -12.29
N ALA A 2 15.53 -1.77 -11.56
CA ALA A 2 14.75 -2.95 -11.96
C ALA A 2 13.27 -2.73 -11.58
N GLU A 3 12.35 -3.47 -12.21
CA GLU A 3 10.91 -3.39 -11.88
C GLU A 3 10.59 -3.91 -10.47
N SER A 4 11.44 -4.78 -9.94
CA SER A 4 11.34 -5.30 -8.58
C SER A 4 12.72 -5.50 -7.97
N LEU A 5 12.77 -5.53 -6.65
CA LEU A 5 13.97 -5.80 -5.87
C LEU A 5 13.67 -6.85 -4.81
N GLU A 6 14.33 -8.00 -4.91
CA GLU A 6 14.23 -9.06 -3.91
C GLU A 6 15.00 -8.69 -2.64
N ARG A 7 14.40 -8.93 -1.48
CA ARG A 7 14.99 -8.79 -0.14
C ARG A 7 14.52 -9.90 0.77
N THR A 8 15.41 -10.37 1.61
CA THR A 8 15.05 -11.27 2.71
C THR A 8 14.59 -10.44 3.91
N LEU A 9 13.34 -10.61 4.32
CA LEU A 9 12.77 -10.02 5.55
C LEU A 9 12.34 -11.14 6.47
N ALA A 10 12.86 -11.18 7.69
CA ALA A 10 12.56 -12.22 8.69
C ALA A 10 12.67 -13.66 8.15
N GLY A 11 13.64 -13.92 7.26
CA GLY A 11 13.88 -15.24 6.65
C GLY A 11 13.05 -15.54 5.39
N GLU A 12 12.09 -14.69 5.04
CA GLU A 12 11.25 -14.85 3.85
C GLU A 12 11.77 -14.02 2.66
N SER A 13 11.72 -14.59 1.46
CA SER A 13 12.00 -13.84 0.22
C SER A 13 10.80 -12.96 -0.12
N MET A 14 11.05 -11.65 -0.19
CA MET A 14 10.04 -10.63 -0.45
C MET A 14 10.46 -9.78 -1.65
N HIS A 15 9.54 -9.44 -2.53
CA HIS A 15 9.81 -8.59 -3.69
C HIS A 15 9.20 -7.20 -3.50
N LEU A 16 10.05 -6.18 -3.43
CA LEU A 16 9.64 -4.78 -3.43
C LEU A 16 9.34 -4.37 -4.87
N LEU A 17 8.09 -4.08 -5.18
CA LEU A 17 7.65 -3.74 -6.54
C LEU A 17 7.66 -2.23 -6.77
N ALA A 18 8.02 -1.81 -7.98
CA ALA A 18 8.03 -0.40 -8.37
C ALA A 18 6.65 0.28 -8.26
N GLU A 19 5.58 -0.49 -8.31
CA GLU A 19 4.20 -0.06 -8.09
C GLU A 19 3.85 0.22 -6.64
N ARG A 20 4.84 0.24 -5.73
CA ARG A 20 4.66 0.52 -4.30
C ARG A 20 3.93 -0.61 -3.56
N ALA A 21 4.17 -1.84 -3.96
CA ALA A 21 3.64 -3.03 -3.32
C ALA A 21 4.77 -3.98 -2.91
N LEU A 22 4.55 -4.73 -1.85
CA LEU A 22 5.44 -5.79 -1.40
C LEU A 22 4.80 -7.13 -1.75
N PHE A 23 5.48 -7.96 -2.51
CA PHE A 23 4.98 -9.28 -2.88
C PHE A 23 5.69 -10.37 -2.09
N TRP A 24 4.91 -11.29 -1.53
CA TRP A 24 5.37 -12.48 -0.83
C TRP A 24 5.09 -13.74 -1.66
N PRO A 25 6.08 -14.23 -2.41
CA PRO A 25 5.88 -15.33 -3.36
C PRO A 25 5.39 -16.63 -2.73
N SER A 26 5.92 -17.02 -1.56
CA SER A 26 5.55 -18.29 -0.90
C SER A 26 4.08 -18.33 -0.47
N ARG A 27 3.47 -17.16 -0.24
CA ARG A 27 2.04 -16.99 0.09
C ARG A 27 1.19 -16.51 -1.07
N LYS A 28 1.78 -16.20 -2.23
CA LYS A 28 1.12 -15.53 -3.36
C LYS A 28 0.32 -14.32 -2.91
N ARG A 29 0.90 -13.49 -2.04
CA ARG A 29 0.25 -12.35 -1.38
C ARG A 29 0.94 -11.05 -1.70
N LEU A 30 0.14 -10.06 -2.09
CA LEU A 30 0.56 -8.67 -2.24
C LEU A 30 0.16 -7.90 -0.98
N PHE A 31 1.08 -7.09 -0.47
CA PHE A 31 0.81 -6.07 0.55
C PHE A 31 0.91 -4.69 -0.09
N ILE A 32 -0.07 -3.86 0.17
CA ILE A 32 -0.08 -2.42 -0.15
C ILE A 32 -0.51 -1.66 1.10
N ALA A 33 -0.24 -0.36 1.15
CA ALA A 33 -0.67 0.50 2.26
C ALA A 33 -1.27 1.79 1.72
N ASP A 34 -2.17 2.41 2.49
CA ASP A 34 -2.65 3.77 2.23
C ASP A 34 -3.24 3.93 0.82
N LEU A 35 -4.21 3.07 0.50
CA LEU A 35 -4.90 3.05 -0.80
C LEU A 35 -5.83 4.26 -0.96
N HIS A 36 -6.48 4.70 0.13
CA HIS A 36 -7.32 5.89 0.19
C HIS A 36 -8.36 6.00 -0.94
N LEU A 37 -9.14 4.95 -1.19
CA LEU A 37 -10.22 4.99 -2.18
C LEU A 37 -11.14 6.19 -1.93
N GLY A 38 -11.50 6.89 -3.00
CA GLY A 38 -12.36 8.07 -2.97
C GLY A 38 -11.68 9.36 -2.55
N LYS A 39 -10.39 9.39 -2.24
CA LYS A 39 -9.67 10.61 -1.85
C LYS A 39 -9.81 11.73 -2.87
N ALA A 40 -9.65 11.43 -4.15
CA ALA A 40 -9.82 12.41 -5.22
C ALA A 40 -11.24 12.99 -5.28
N ASP A 41 -12.26 12.19 -4.95
CA ASP A 41 -13.66 12.63 -4.93
C ASP A 41 -13.90 13.64 -3.81
N ILE A 42 -13.33 13.40 -2.63
CA ILE A 42 -13.39 14.32 -1.48
C ILE A 42 -12.72 15.64 -1.83
N PHE A 43 -11.51 15.63 -2.35
CA PHE A 43 -10.79 16.85 -2.72
C PHE A 43 -11.55 17.66 -3.76
N ARG A 44 -12.15 17.03 -4.78
CA ARG A 44 -12.99 17.73 -5.75
C ARG A 44 -14.22 18.38 -5.12
N ARG A 45 -14.87 17.74 -4.14
CA ARG A 45 -15.98 18.35 -3.38
C ARG A 45 -15.56 19.61 -2.62
N PHE A 46 -14.31 19.67 -2.17
CA PHE A 46 -13.74 20.87 -1.55
C PHE A 46 -13.15 21.88 -2.55
N GLY A 47 -13.46 21.75 -3.84
CA GLY A 47 -13.02 22.69 -4.88
C GLY A 47 -11.57 22.52 -5.32
N ILE A 48 -10.88 21.47 -4.89
CA ILE A 48 -9.52 21.19 -5.32
C ILE A 48 -9.58 20.40 -6.63
N ALA A 49 -9.07 21.00 -7.71
CA ALA A 49 -9.04 20.39 -9.03
C ALA A 49 -8.04 19.22 -9.07
N LEU A 50 -8.52 18.00 -8.90
CA LEU A 50 -7.75 16.79 -9.13
C LEU A 50 -8.25 16.06 -10.39
N PRO A 51 -7.36 15.40 -11.15
CA PRO A 51 -7.77 14.57 -12.28
C PRO A 51 -8.80 13.53 -11.85
N SER A 52 -9.80 13.28 -12.72
CA SER A 52 -10.74 12.19 -12.52
C SER A 52 -10.07 10.84 -12.74
N GLY A 53 -10.60 9.77 -12.12
CA GLY A 53 -10.14 8.39 -12.37
C GLY A 53 -9.03 7.87 -11.46
N GLY A 54 -8.64 8.59 -10.40
CA GLY A 54 -7.60 8.14 -9.47
C GLY A 54 -7.88 6.75 -8.87
N THR A 55 -9.10 6.52 -8.38
CA THR A 55 -9.52 5.19 -7.89
C THR A 55 -9.39 4.11 -8.96
N ARG A 56 -9.87 4.38 -10.18
CA ARG A 56 -9.76 3.42 -11.30
C ARG A 56 -8.31 3.12 -11.64
N HIS A 57 -7.46 4.15 -11.67
CA HIS A 57 -6.03 4.00 -11.92
C HIS A 57 -5.37 3.11 -10.85
N ASP A 58 -5.63 3.36 -9.56
CA ASP A 58 -5.04 2.56 -8.48
C ASP A 58 -5.55 1.11 -8.51
N LEU A 59 -6.84 0.88 -8.78
CA LEU A 59 -7.39 -0.48 -8.94
C LEU A 59 -6.81 -1.20 -10.17
N SER A 60 -6.59 -0.50 -11.29
CA SER A 60 -5.94 -1.10 -12.47
C SER A 60 -4.49 -1.49 -12.21
N ARG A 61 -3.75 -0.73 -11.39
CA ARG A 61 -2.40 -1.10 -10.96
C ARG A 61 -2.41 -2.39 -10.13
N ILE A 62 -3.40 -2.53 -9.20
CA ILE A 62 -3.57 -3.77 -8.42
C ILE A 62 -3.86 -4.94 -9.36
N ALA A 63 -4.79 -4.81 -10.30
CA ALA A 63 -5.11 -5.86 -11.27
C ALA A 63 -3.87 -6.31 -12.06
N SER A 64 -3.11 -5.38 -12.61
CA SER A 64 -1.87 -5.66 -13.35
C SER A 64 -0.82 -6.39 -12.50
N MET A 65 -0.66 -6.00 -11.22
CA MET A 65 0.25 -6.71 -10.32
C MET A 65 -0.22 -8.13 -10.00
N VAL A 66 -1.53 -8.33 -9.77
CA VAL A 66 -2.12 -9.65 -9.52
C VAL A 66 -1.87 -10.57 -10.71
N GLU A 67 -2.13 -10.12 -11.94
CA GLU A 67 -1.86 -10.88 -13.16
C GLU A 67 -0.38 -11.24 -13.32
N ARG A 68 0.51 -10.25 -13.15
CA ARG A 68 1.95 -10.44 -13.34
C ARG A 68 2.60 -11.33 -12.29
N THR A 69 2.17 -11.23 -11.02
CA THR A 69 2.76 -11.98 -9.91
C THR A 69 2.08 -13.33 -9.66
N GLY A 70 0.87 -13.55 -10.20
CA GLY A 70 0.04 -14.68 -9.85
C GLY A 70 -0.46 -14.65 -8.40
N ALA A 71 -0.55 -13.47 -7.79
CA ALA A 71 -1.05 -13.31 -6.43
C ALA A 71 -2.51 -13.76 -6.33
N THR A 72 -2.82 -14.47 -5.26
CA THR A 72 -4.19 -14.91 -4.93
C THR A 72 -4.83 -14.07 -3.82
N SER A 73 -4.02 -13.24 -3.17
CA SER A 73 -4.51 -12.32 -2.15
C SER A 73 -3.80 -10.95 -2.22
N VAL A 74 -4.55 -9.90 -1.88
CA VAL A 74 -4.07 -8.53 -1.69
C VAL A 74 -4.49 -8.07 -0.32
N TRP A 75 -3.53 -7.72 0.53
CA TRP A 75 -3.80 -7.22 1.86
C TRP A 75 -3.37 -5.76 1.97
N VAL A 76 -4.30 -4.92 2.43
CA VAL A 76 -4.10 -3.48 2.60
C VAL A 76 -3.78 -3.18 4.05
N LEU A 77 -2.61 -2.63 4.30
CA LEU A 77 -2.11 -2.32 5.64
C LEU A 77 -2.67 -0.97 6.13
N GLY A 78 -4.00 -0.87 6.16
CA GLY A 78 -4.76 0.28 6.62
C GLY A 78 -4.96 1.40 5.59
N ASP A 79 -5.82 2.34 5.97
CA ASP A 79 -6.22 3.48 5.15
C ASP A 79 -6.71 3.06 3.74
N PHE A 80 -7.59 2.06 3.73
CA PHE A 80 -8.25 1.59 2.52
C PHE A 80 -9.19 2.65 1.96
N LEU A 81 -10.00 3.29 2.82
CA LEU A 81 -10.89 4.40 2.45
C LEU A 81 -10.28 5.75 2.86
N HIS A 82 -10.70 6.83 2.22
CA HIS A 82 -10.39 8.18 2.67
C HIS A 82 -11.59 8.82 3.38
N GLY A 83 -11.87 8.38 4.62
CA GLY A 83 -12.97 8.89 5.45
C GLY A 83 -14.34 8.34 5.09
N ALA A 84 -15.41 8.93 5.66
CA ALA A 84 -16.79 8.60 5.36
C ALA A 84 -17.17 9.14 3.97
N ILE A 85 -17.33 8.25 3.00
CA ILE A 85 -17.56 8.63 1.61
C ILE A 85 -18.91 8.18 1.14
N ASP A 86 -19.81 9.14 0.91
CA ASP A 86 -21.09 8.93 0.24
C ASP A 86 -20.97 9.08 -1.30
N SER A 87 -19.76 9.15 -1.87
CA SER A 87 -19.63 9.27 -3.31
C SER A 87 -19.76 7.92 -4.01
N ALA A 88 -20.67 7.84 -4.97
CA ALA A 88 -20.91 6.62 -5.73
C ALA A 88 -19.75 6.24 -6.68
N GLN A 89 -18.87 7.17 -7.04
CA GLN A 89 -17.88 6.94 -8.11
C GLN A 89 -16.78 5.94 -7.75
N TRP A 90 -16.22 6.04 -6.56
CA TRP A 90 -15.19 5.07 -6.12
C TRP A 90 -15.80 3.67 -5.96
N ARG A 91 -17.07 3.59 -5.46
CA ARG A 91 -17.78 2.33 -5.25
C ARG A 91 -18.03 1.59 -6.56
N VAL A 92 -18.47 2.29 -7.61
CA VAL A 92 -18.61 1.71 -8.95
C VAL A 92 -17.30 1.12 -9.45
N GLY A 93 -16.19 1.83 -9.25
CA GLY A 93 -14.86 1.32 -9.60
C GLY A 93 -14.47 0.07 -8.80
N TRP A 94 -14.76 0.06 -7.50
CA TRP A 94 -14.53 -1.08 -6.63
C TRP A 94 -15.36 -2.31 -7.03
N GLU A 95 -16.66 -2.13 -7.24
CA GLU A 95 -17.57 -3.22 -7.63
C GLU A 95 -17.16 -3.84 -8.97
N ALA A 96 -16.77 -3.00 -9.94
CA ALA A 96 -16.24 -3.47 -11.22
C ALA A 96 -14.94 -4.29 -11.04
N PHE A 97 -14.02 -3.80 -10.19
CA PHE A 97 -12.79 -4.53 -9.87
C PHE A 97 -13.09 -5.88 -9.18
N ARG A 98 -13.97 -5.92 -8.19
CA ARG A 98 -14.37 -7.16 -7.51
C ARG A 98 -15.07 -8.14 -8.45
N GLY A 99 -15.94 -7.65 -9.34
CA GLY A 99 -16.60 -8.49 -10.35
C GLY A 99 -15.60 -9.15 -11.31
N ALA A 100 -14.55 -8.42 -11.71
CA ALA A 100 -13.47 -8.95 -12.57
C ALA A 100 -12.51 -9.89 -11.84
N HIS A 101 -12.36 -9.75 -10.51
CA HIS A 101 -11.41 -10.50 -9.67
C HIS A 101 -12.11 -11.15 -8.48
N SER A 102 -13.22 -11.84 -8.72
CA SER A 102 -14.04 -12.45 -7.66
C SER A 102 -13.32 -13.51 -6.82
N ALA A 103 -12.35 -14.21 -7.40
CA ALA A 103 -11.54 -15.21 -6.70
C ALA A 103 -10.37 -14.61 -5.89
N LEU A 104 -10.07 -13.31 -6.07
CA LEU A 104 -9.01 -12.64 -5.34
C LEU A 104 -9.45 -12.36 -3.90
N GLU A 105 -8.71 -12.87 -2.92
CA GLU A 105 -8.91 -12.46 -1.53
C GLU A 105 -8.42 -11.04 -1.33
N VAL A 106 -9.26 -10.15 -0.77
CA VAL A 106 -8.86 -8.82 -0.37
C VAL A 106 -9.01 -8.67 1.12
N GLY A 107 -7.90 -8.59 1.85
CA GLY A 107 -7.85 -8.34 3.28
C GLY A 107 -7.54 -6.87 3.58
N VAL A 108 -8.13 -6.33 4.65
CA VAL A 108 -7.90 -4.94 5.06
C VAL A 108 -7.69 -4.85 6.56
N LEU A 109 -6.55 -4.32 6.97
CA LEU A 109 -6.31 -3.85 8.34
C LEU A 109 -6.96 -2.48 8.53
N ALA A 110 -7.44 -2.20 9.72
CA ALA A 110 -8.04 -0.90 10.03
C ALA A 110 -6.95 0.19 10.10
N GLY A 111 -7.10 1.23 9.30
CA GLY A 111 -6.34 2.47 9.40
C GLY A 111 -7.15 3.57 10.09
N ASN A 112 -6.50 4.69 10.38
CA ASN A 112 -7.15 5.81 11.07
C ASN A 112 -8.24 6.52 10.23
N HIS A 113 -8.24 6.33 8.91
CA HIS A 113 -9.26 6.83 7.98
C HIS A 113 -10.41 5.83 7.75
N ASP A 114 -10.31 4.58 8.21
CA ASP A 114 -11.22 3.48 7.88
C ASP A 114 -12.47 3.36 8.78
N ARG A 115 -12.80 4.39 9.56
CA ARG A 115 -13.96 4.38 10.48
C ARG A 115 -15.28 3.98 9.81
N ALA A 116 -15.43 4.28 8.52
CA ALA A 116 -16.61 3.95 7.73
C ALA A 116 -16.56 2.54 7.12
N LEU A 117 -15.42 1.86 7.15
CA LEU A 117 -15.18 0.61 6.42
C LEU A 117 -16.13 -0.50 6.84
N VAL A 118 -16.34 -0.68 8.14
CA VAL A 118 -17.25 -1.71 8.70
C VAL A 118 -18.69 -1.54 8.19
N ARG A 119 -19.11 -0.28 7.97
CA ARG A 119 -20.48 0.04 7.49
C ARG A 119 -20.56 0.12 5.96
N ALA A 120 -19.44 0.05 5.27
CA ALA A 120 -19.39 0.22 3.82
C ALA A 120 -19.99 -0.97 3.06
N GLY A 121 -20.15 -2.14 3.71
CA GLY A 121 -20.73 -3.34 3.09
C GLY A 121 -19.94 -3.80 1.87
N LEU A 122 -18.61 -3.72 1.93
CA LEU A 122 -17.74 -4.15 0.86
C LEU A 122 -17.37 -5.62 1.00
N ASP A 123 -17.22 -6.29 -0.14
CA ASP A 123 -16.72 -7.66 -0.19
C ASP A 123 -15.21 -7.69 0.06
N LEU A 124 -14.84 -7.78 1.35
CA LEU A 124 -13.46 -7.89 1.82
C LEU A 124 -13.36 -8.53 3.21
N LEU A 125 -12.20 -9.08 3.51
CA LEU A 125 -11.87 -9.66 4.80
C LEU A 125 -11.36 -8.53 5.73
N LEU A 126 -12.09 -8.24 6.79
CA LEU A 126 -11.64 -7.30 7.83
C LEU A 126 -10.67 -8.02 8.77
N LEU A 127 -9.43 -7.57 8.81
CA LEU A 127 -8.34 -8.19 9.57
C LEU A 127 -8.17 -7.59 10.98
N GLY A 128 -8.98 -6.58 11.35
CA GLY A 128 -8.82 -5.85 12.61
C GLY A 128 -7.68 -4.84 12.57
N ASP A 129 -7.15 -4.49 13.76
CA ASP A 129 -6.09 -3.48 13.91
C ASP A 129 -4.68 -4.07 13.68
N ALA A 130 -4.53 -5.37 13.90
CA ALA A 130 -3.29 -6.09 13.72
C ALA A 130 -3.56 -7.58 13.44
N VAL A 131 -2.67 -8.21 12.68
CA VAL A 131 -2.70 -9.66 12.44
C VAL A 131 -1.27 -10.19 12.28
N GLU A 132 -1.03 -11.38 12.81
CA GLU A 132 0.22 -12.10 12.61
C GLU A 132 0.08 -13.05 11.41
N ASP A 133 1.03 -13.01 10.48
CA ASP A 133 1.11 -13.93 9.35
C ASP A 133 2.55 -14.42 9.14
N GLY A 134 2.80 -15.66 9.51
CA GLY A 134 4.15 -16.23 9.53
C GLY A 134 5.07 -15.44 10.48
N PRO A 135 6.23 -14.95 10.01
CA PRO A 135 7.15 -14.18 10.83
C PRO A 135 6.79 -12.68 10.92
N PHE A 136 5.69 -12.25 10.27
CA PHE A 136 5.31 -10.85 10.15
C PHE A 136 4.18 -10.48 11.09
N SER A 137 4.33 -9.30 11.72
CA SER A 137 3.26 -8.58 12.41
C SER A 137 2.76 -7.47 11.48
N LEU A 138 1.54 -7.62 10.99
CA LEU A 138 0.93 -6.70 10.04
C LEU A 138 0.13 -5.65 10.80
N ARG A 139 0.40 -4.38 10.54
CA ARG A 139 -0.21 -3.25 11.24
C ARG A 139 -0.37 -2.06 10.30
N HIS A 140 -1.25 -1.13 10.65
CA HIS A 140 -1.29 0.14 9.93
C HIS A 140 -0.10 1.03 10.31
N MET A 141 0.14 1.21 11.59
CA MET A 141 1.22 2.06 12.11
C MET A 141 2.44 1.25 12.54
N PRO A 142 3.66 1.80 12.42
CA PRO A 142 4.85 1.20 13.04
C PRO A 142 4.65 0.99 14.55
N ASP A 143 4.99 -0.20 15.02
CA ASP A 143 4.96 -0.51 16.46
C ASP A 143 6.23 -1.29 16.84
N PRO A 144 7.20 -0.63 17.50
CA PRO A 144 8.45 -1.26 17.88
C PRO A 144 8.31 -2.34 18.98
N ARG A 145 7.10 -2.47 19.58
CA ARG A 145 6.81 -3.47 20.59
C ARG A 145 6.10 -4.70 20.01
N ALA A 146 5.74 -4.66 18.74
CA ALA A 146 5.09 -5.79 18.07
C ALA A 146 6.04 -6.98 17.98
N PRO A 147 5.53 -8.20 18.08
CA PRO A 147 6.34 -9.40 17.88
C PRO A 147 6.78 -9.52 16.41
N GLY A 148 7.89 -10.18 16.18
CA GLY A 148 8.37 -10.48 14.83
C GLY A 148 8.83 -9.27 14.03
N HIS A 149 8.70 -9.37 12.71
CA HIS A 149 9.05 -8.29 11.78
C HIS A 149 7.78 -7.55 11.34
N VAL A 150 7.74 -6.25 11.59
CA VAL A 150 6.55 -5.42 11.32
C VAL A 150 6.49 -5.06 9.83
N LEU A 151 5.34 -5.29 9.19
CA LEU A 151 4.99 -4.69 7.90
C LEU A 151 3.88 -3.66 8.15
N CYS A 152 4.10 -2.41 7.74
CA CYS A 152 3.14 -1.32 8.02
C CYS A 152 3.15 -0.24 6.93
N GLY A 153 2.19 0.70 7.01
CA GLY A 153 2.06 1.89 6.17
C GLY A 153 2.14 3.18 6.98
N HIS A 154 1.15 4.07 6.81
CA HIS A 154 0.88 5.30 7.56
C HIS A 154 1.93 6.41 7.42
N VAL A 155 3.21 6.10 7.47
CA VAL A 155 4.30 7.10 7.47
C VAL A 155 4.46 7.77 6.10
N HIS A 156 4.07 7.08 5.02
CA HIS A 156 4.23 7.49 3.63
C HIS A 156 5.68 7.91 3.32
N PRO A 157 6.67 7.02 3.50
CA PRO A 157 8.05 7.40 3.33
C PRO A 157 8.35 7.82 1.89
N THR A 158 9.11 8.90 1.77
CA THR A 158 9.58 9.45 0.49
C THR A 158 11.06 9.78 0.57
N VAL A 159 11.71 9.89 -0.56
CA VAL A 159 13.11 10.27 -0.65
C VAL A 159 13.34 11.27 -1.79
N LYS A 160 14.33 12.13 -1.65
CA LYS A 160 14.87 12.93 -2.73
C LYS A 160 16.02 12.16 -3.36
N ILE A 161 16.09 12.16 -4.68
CA ILE A 161 17.15 11.48 -5.45
C ILE A 161 17.86 12.55 -6.25
N GLU A 162 19.17 12.58 -6.16
CA GLU A 162 20.00 13.51 -6.92
C GLU A 162 19.77 13.32 -8.43
N GLY A 163 19.62 14.41 -9.16
CA GLY A 163 19.31 14.38 -10.60
C GLY A 163 17.83 14.13 -10.95
N PHE A 164 16.97 13.83 -9.97
CA PHE A 164 15.53 13.63 -10.20
C PHE A 164 14.71 14.64 -9.38
N PRO A 165 13.88 15.47 -10.02
CA PRO A 165 13.09 16.48 -9.33
C PRO A 165 12.02 15.85 -8.43
N GLY A 166 11.70 16.52 -7.33
CA GLY A 166 10.61 16.13 -6.41
C GLY A 166 11.03 15.11 -5.34
N ARG A 167 10.03 14.46 -4.80
CA ARG A 167 10.16 13.38 -3.81
C ARG A 167 9.52 12.12 -4.36
N TRP A 168 10.19 10.99 -4.17
CA TRP A 168 9.74 9.71 -4.68
C TRP A 168 9.30 8.81 -3.55
N PRO A 169 8.16 8.11 -3.66
CA PRO A 169 7.75 7.12 -2.69
C PRO A 169 8.84 6.08 -2.48
N ALA A 170 9.05 5.65 -1.26
CA ALA A 170 10.09 4.69 -0.93
C ALA A 170 9.64 3.70 0.13
N PHE A 171 10.08 2.45 0.03
CA PHE A 171 10.08 1.54 1.15
C PHE A 171 11.15 2.00 2.15
N TRP A 172 10.83 1.95 3.43
CA TRP A 172 11.79 2.20 4.50
C TRP A 172 12.01 0.91 5.27
N LEU A 173 13.19 0.32 5.05
CA LEU A 173 13.59 -0.95 5.63
C LEU A 173 14.46 -0.67 6.86
N GLN A 174 14.02 -1.16 8.00
CA GLN A 174 14.69 -1.13 9.29
C GLN A 174 15.05 -2.54 9.73
N ALA A 175 15.75 -2.72 10.85
CA ALA A 175 16.15 -4.04 11.35
C ALA A 175 14.97 -5.01 11.55
N SER A 176 13.84 -4.54 12.05
CA SER A 176 12.64 -5.35 12.33
C SER A 176 11.35 -4.74 11.79
N THR A 177 11.43 -3.78 10.87
CA THR A 177 10.25 -3.11 10.32
C THR A 177 10.46 -2.80 8.84
N CYS A 178 9.47 -3.08 8.03
CA CYS A 178 9.35 -2.59 6.66
C CYS A 178 8.13 -1.66 6.57
N VAL A 179 8.38 -0.36 6.36
CA VAL A 179 7.33 0.63 6.12
C VAL A 179 7.10 0.76 4.62
N LEU A 180 5.91 0.44 4.17
CA LEU A 180 5.53 0.54 2.78
C LEU A 180 5.27 2.01 2.38
N PRO A 181 5.60 2.40 1.16
CA PRO A 181 5.15 3.68 0.61
C PRO A 181 3.62 3.69 0.43
N ALA A 182 3.01 4.88 0.52
CA ALA A 182 1.59 5.02 0.19
C ALA A 182 1.33 4.56 -1.25
N PHE A 183 0.35 3.68 -1.42
CA PHE A 183 0.01 3.12 -2.73
C PHE A 183 -0.68 4.15 -3.62
N SER A 184 -1.60 4.92 -3.07
CA SER A 184 -2.36 5.93 -3.81
C SER A 184 -1.44 6.96 -4.48
N ALA A 185 -1.75 7.27 -5.74
CA ALA A 185 -1.01 8.29 -6.52
C ALA A 185 -1.14 9.70 -5.93
N PHE A 186 -2.24 9.99 -5.22
CA PHE A 186 -2.56 11.33 -4.68
C PHE A 186 -2.20 11.47 -3.20
N THR A 187 -1.34 10.62 -2.68
CA THR A 187 -0.89 10.71 -1.29
C THR A 187 0.53 11.28 -1.26
N GLY A 188 0.67 12.41 -0.58
CA GLY A 188 1.98 12.97 -0.26
C GLY A 188 2.70 12.13 0.77
N GLY A 189 3.94 12.51 1.09
CA GLY A 189 4.73 11.80 2.08
C GLY A 189 5.84 12.67 2.63
N ARG A 190 6.59 12.12 3.58
CA ARG A 190 7.76 12.78 4.20
C ARG A 190 9.01 11.92 4.06
N THR A 191 10.16 12.56 4.00
CA THR A 191 11.43 11.85 4.11
C THR A 191 11.63 11.47 5.58
N PRO A 192 11.76 10.17 5.91
CA PRO A 192 11.99 9.75 7.28
C PRO A 192 13.41 10.12 7.75
N GLU A 193 13.56 10.30 9.04
CA GLU A 193 14.88 10.35 9.68
C GLU A 193 15.40 8.91 9.78
N THR A 194 16.41 8.59 8.99
CA THR A 194 17.00 7.25 8.96
C THR A 194 18.08 7.10 10.01
N MET A 195 18.18 5.92 10.59
CA MET A 195 19.25 5.53 11.51
C MET A 195 20.29 4.67 10.79
N GLN A 196 21.42 4.45 11.45
CA GLN A 196 22.44 3.55 10.91
C GLN A 196 21.87 2.15 10.70
N GLY A 197 22.00 1.63 9.50
CA GLY A 197 21.45 0.33 9.10
C GLY A 197 20.13 0.40 8.35
N ASP A 198 19.40 1.51 8.43
CA ASP A 198 18.19 1.70 7.62
C ASP A 198 18.53 1.77 6.13
N ARG A 199 17.59 1.34 5.30
CA ARG A 199 17.68 1.42 3.84
C ARG A 199 16.40 2.04 3.29
N LEU A 200 16.55 2.89 2.30
CA LEU A 200 15.44 3.39 1.50
C LEU A 200 15.48 2.75 0.11
N VAL A 201 14.34 2.30 -0.37
CA VAL A 201 14.20 1.78 -1.73
C VAL A 201 13.13 2.59 -2.43
N ALA A 202 13.58 3.49 -3.30
CA ALA A 202 12.71 4.40 -4.03
C ALA A 202 11.94 3.69 -5.14
N CYS A 203 10.67 4.08 -5.33
CA CYS A 203 9.83 3.68 -6.45
C CYS A 203 9.72 4.85 -7.43
N LEU A 204 10.33 4.71 -8.59
CA LEU A 204 10.43 5.82 -9.54
C LEU A 204 10.33 5.30 -10.98
N HIS A 205 9.44 5.90 -11.78
CA HIS A 205 9.27 5.58 -13.21
C HIS A 205 9.15 4.08 -13.55
N GLY A 206 8.38 3.32 -12.74
CA GLY A 206 8.23 1.88 -12.96
C GLY A 206 9.45 1.04 -12.57
N GLN A 207 10.37 1.61 -11.80
CA GLN A 207 11.58 0.94 -11.33
C GLN A 207 11.79 1.16 -9.84
N VAL A 208 12.58 0.29 -9.21
CA VAL A 208 13.06 0.44 -7.83
C VAL A 208 14.55 0.77 -7.81
N LEU A 209 14.93 1.64 -6.90
CA LEU A 209 16.31 2.07 -6.68
C LEU A 209 16.63 1.97 -5.19
N ALA A 210 17.58 1.11 -4.83
CA ALA A 210 18.14 1.06 -3.47
C ALA A 210 19.11 2.24 -3.26
N LEU A 211 19.01 2.89 -2.10
CA LEU A 211 19.80 4.06 -1.70
C LEU A 211 20.57 3.76 -0.43
#